data_a716e3762a1656c8a3779655277047e4
#
_entry.id   a716e3762a1656c8a3779655277047e4
#
_cell.length_a   1.000
_cell.length_b   1.000
_cell.length_c   1.000
_cell.angle_alpha   90.00
_cell.angle_beta   90.00
_cell.angle_gamma   90.00
#
_symmetry.space_group_name_H-M   'P 1'
#
loop_
_entity.id
_entity.type
_entity.pdbx_description
1 polymer ?
#
loop_
_entity_poly.entity_id
_entity_poly.type
_entity_poly.pdbx_seq_one_letter_code
_entity_poly.pdbx_strand_id
1 'polypeptide(L)'
;MADTVIYRNHKFSVERIEVPIGRKMMGFERVKAPDAVTILAMPDNESLLIEKRYRPVLKRMTVELPFGLLRDGETPVEAAKRIIKEQTGYVFGNYTLMMKTFMNPYITTQKDYFYIAKEKKAIKTTRRDGMSSFTAVKFDALRDMVERNYIKDNKTIAGVLYYISTFMKK
;
A
#
# COMPACT_ATOMS: atom_id res chain seq x y z
N MET A 1 7.97 -31.47 3.76
CA MET A 1 9.34 -31.06 3.35
C MET A 1 9.49 -29.58 3.66
N ALA A 2 10.70 -29.11 3.94
CA ALA A 2 10.93 -27.69 4.24
C ALA A 2 10.92 -26.88 2.95
N ASP A 3 10.38 -25.66 3.01
CA ASP A 3 10.42 -24.69 1.91
C ASP A 3 11.88 -24.44 1.49
N THR A 4 12.17 -24.51 0.20
CA THR A 4 13.54 -24.31 -0.33
C THR A 4 13.68 -22.90 -0.87
N VAL A 5 14.63 -22.13 -0.37
CA VAL A 5 14.94 -20.78 -0.88
C VAL A 5 15.73 -20.91 -2.18
N ILE A 6 15.16 -20.43 -3.29
CA ILE A 6 15.78 -20.39 -4.61
C ILE A 6 16.61 -19.11 -4.78
N TYR A 7 16.08 -17.98 -4.28
CA TYR A 7 16.74 -16.68 -4.36
C TYR A 7 16.37 -15.84 -3.15
N ARG A 8 17.30 -15.00 -2.66
CA ARG A 8 17.07 -14.04 -1.58
C ARG A 8 17.88 -12.78 -1.79
N ASN A 9 17.25 -11.63 -1.51
CA ASN A 9 17.91 -10.35 -1.33
C ASN A 9 17.34 -9.62 -0.08
N HIS A 10 17.68 -8.34 0.09
CA HIS A 10 17.21 -7.55 1.24
C HIS A 10 15.73 -7.15 1.17
N LYS A 11 15.03 -7.38 0.05
CA LYS A 11 13.62 -6.99 -0.16
C LYS A 11 12.67 -8.17 -0.14
N PHE A 12 13.07 -9.30 -0.71
CA PHE A 12 12.23 -10.48 -0.85
C PHE A 12 13.05 -11.75 -1.03
N SER A 13 12.39 -12.90 -0.86
CA SER A 13 12.90 -14.20 -1.32
C SER A 13 11.95 -14.84 -2.34
N VAL A 14 12.52 -15.72 -3.18
CA VAL A 14 11.77 -16.68 -3.99
C VAL A 14 11.98 -18.06 -3.37
N GLU A 15 10.89 -18.73 -3.06
CA GLU A 15 10.89 -20.01 -2.38
C GLU A 15 10.13 -21.04 -3.22
N ARG A 16 10.63 -22.26 -3.28
CA ARG A 16 9.90 -23.40 -3.78
C ARG A 16 9.20 -24.08 -2.63
N ILE A 17 7.90 -24.29 -2.76
CA ILE A 17 7.05 -24.96 -1.78
C ILE A 17 6.40 -26.19 -2.42
N GLU A 18 6.14 -27.21 -1.63
CA GLU A 18 5.35 -28.36 -2.04
C GLU A 18 4.02 -28.37 -1.31
N VAL A 19 2.93 -28.42 -2.06
CA VAL A 19 1.56 -28.36 -1.55
C VAL A 19 0.79 -29.62 -1.97
N PRO A 20 0.09 -30.30 -1.04
CA PRO A 20 -0.77 -31.41 -1.39
C PRO A 20 -2.00 -30.92 -2.15
N ILE A 21 -2.16 -31.39 -3.38
CA ILE A 21 -3.35 -31.15 -4.21
C ILE A 21 -4.00 -32.51 -4.48
N GLY A 22 -5.09 -32.80 -3.77
CA GLY A 22 -5.71 -34.14 -3.78
C GLY A 22 -4.74 -35.20 -3.25
N ARG A 23 -4.38 -36.18 -4.10
CA ARG A 23 -3.45 -37.28 -3.74
C ARG A 23 -2.00 -37.05 -4.22
N LYS A 24 -1.69 -35.89 -4.78
CA LYS A 24 -0.36 -35.59 -5.35
C LYS A 24 0.28 -34.40 -4.63
N MET A 25 1.58 -34.45 -4.48
CA MET A 25 2.37 -33.28 -4.10
C MET A 25 2.72 -32.49 -5.36
N MET A 26 2.47 -31.17 -5.34
CA MET A 26 2.79 -30.28 -6.45
C MET A 26 3.71 -29.16 -5.98
N GLY A 27 4.76 -28.89 -6.77
CA GLY A 27 5.69 -27.81 -6.50
C GLY A 27 5.18 -26.49 -7.06
N PHE A 28 5.34 -25.42 -6.25
CA PHE A 28 5.04 -24.04 -6.64
C PHE A 28 6.18 -23.14 -6.22
N GLU A 29 6.40 -22.07 -6.99
CA GLU A 29 7.27 -20.97 -6.58
C GLU A 29 6.43 -19.84 -6.01
N ARG A 30 6.90 -19.26 -4.87
CA ARG A 30 6.28 -18.07 -4.29
C ARG A 30 7.31 -16.98 -4.00
N VAL A 31 6.88 -15.74 -4.09
CA VAL A 31 7.64 -14.59 -3.61
C VAL A 31 7.22 -14.34 -2.16
N LYS A 32 8.18 -14.32 -1.25
CA LYS A 32 7.99 -13.95 0.14
C LYS A 32 8.58 -12.56 0.37
N ALA A 33 7.75 -11.63 0.77
CA ALA A 33 8.11 -10.24 1.09
C ALA A 33 7.40 -9.81 2.38
N PRO A 34 7.90 -8.77 3.09
CA PRO A 34 7.19 -8.19 4.22
C PRO A 34 5.79 -7.74 3.82
N ASP A 35 4.84 -7.85 4.75
CA ASP A 35 3.50 -7.29 4.56
C ASP A 35 3.58 -5.77 4.34
N ALA A 36 2.53 -5.19 3.80
CA ALA A 36 2.49 -3.80 3.37
C ALA A 36 1.36 -3.02 4.04
N VAL A 37 1.47 -1.70 4.01
CA VAL A 37 0.42 -0.78 4.43
C VAL A 37 0.19 0.27 3.38
N THR A 38 -1.07 0.45 3.01
CA THR A 38 -1.58 1.54 2.16
C THR A 38 -2.40 2.50 3.03
N ILE A 39 -2.18 3.80 2.89
CA ILE A 39 -2.75 4.79 3.79
C ILE A 39 -3.65 5.76 3.03
N LEU A 40 -4.94 5.77 3.37
CA LEU A 40 -5.90 6.78 2.96
C LEU A 40 -5.78 7.95 3.94
N ALA A 41 -4.77 8.79 3.73
CA ALA A 41 -4.49 9.94 4.59
C ALA A 41 -5.40 11.11 4.20
N MET A 42 -6.32 11.46 5.08
CA MET A 42 -7.31 12.51 4.91
C MET A 42 -6.85 13.80 5.60
N PRO A 43 -6.30 14.78 4.86
CA PRO A 43 -5.92 16.07 5.45
C PRO A 43 -7.13 16.90 5.88
N ASP A 44 -8.27 16.62 5.28
CA ASP A 44 -9.62 17.13 5.55
C ASP A 44 -10.65 16.02 5.26
N ASN A 45 -11.95 16.32 5.35
CA ASN A 45 -13.03 15.35 5.16
C ASN A 45 -13.37 15.08 3.67
N GLU A 46 -12.79 15.83 2.74
CA GLU A 46 -13.17 15.80 1.31
C GLU A 46 -12.07 15.29 0.39
N SER A 47 -10.83 15.14 0.89
CA SER A 47 -9.66 14.81 0.07
C SER A 47 -8.77 13.74 0.67
N LEU A 48 -7.97 13.12 -0.20
CA LEU A 48 -6.88 12.22 0.16
C LEU A 48 -5.54 12.81 -0.27
N LEU A 49 -4.50 12.55 0.53
CA LEU A 49 -3.12 12.79 0.10
C LEU A 49 -2.74 11.74 -0.95
N ILE A 50 -2.39 12.21 -2.13
CA ILE A 50 -1.95 11.40 -3.27
C ILE A 50 -0.49 11.72 -3.56
N GLU A 51 0.28 10.67 -3.79
CA GLU A 51 1.68 10.73 -4.15
C GLU A 51 1.85 10.62 -5.67
N LYS A 52 2.57 11.56 -6.28
CA LYS A 52 3.19 11.34 -7.59
C LYS A 52 4.62 10.85 -7.36
N ARG A 53 4.91 9.61 -7.78
CA ARG A 53 6.20 8.96 -7.53
C ARG A 53 6.80 8.40 -8.80
N TYR A 54 8.10 8.61 -8.99
CA TYR A 54 8.83 7.89 -10.02
C TYR A 54 9.10 6.45 -9.57
N ARG A 55 8.66 5.50 -10.38
CA ARG A 55 8.90 4.06 -10.17
C ARG A 55 9.98 3.55 -11.13
N PRO A 56 11.23 3.35 -10.67
CA PRO A 56 12.34 2.95 -11.53
C PRO A 56 12.07 1.66 -12.32
N VAL A 57 11.39 0.69 -11.72
CA VAL A 57 11.03 -0.58 -12.37
C VAL A 57 10.09 -0.37 -13.57
N LEU A 58 9.19 0.61 -13.48
CA LEU A 58 8.26 0.98 -14.55
C LEU A 58 8.83 2.08 -15.47
N LYS A 59 9.95 2.71 -15.08
CA LYS A 59 10.60 3.84 -15.76
C LYS A 59 9.63 5.01 -16.02
N ARG A 60 8.70 5.26 -15.10
CA ARG A 60 7.71 6.34 -15.23
C ARG A 60 7.14 6.82 -13.90
N MET A 61 6.46 7.97 -13.98
CA MET A 61 5.67 8.48 -12.86
C MET A 61 4.39 7.67 -12.69
N THR A 62 4.01 7.43 -11.44
CA THR A 62 2.74 6.82 -11.03
C THR A 62 2.01 7.75 -10.07
N VAL A 63 0.71 7.55 -9.95
CA VAL A 63 -0.17 8.24 -9.00
C VAL A 63 -0.66 7.21 -8.00
N GLU A 64 -0.30 7.39 -6.74
CA GLU A 64 -0.47 6.38 -5.70
C GLU A 64 -0.95 6.96 -4.38
N LEU A 65 -1.59 6.12 -3.55
CA LEU A 65 -1.73 6.39 -2.12
C LEU A 65 -0.37 6.21 -1.41
N PRO A 66 -0.11 6.91 -0.30
CA PRO A 66 1.02 6.62 0.57
C PRO A 66 1.10 5.13 0.91
N PHE A 67 2.28 4.54 0.69
CA PHE A 67 2.47 3.10 0.77
C PHE A 67 3.86 2.75 1.31
N GLY A 68 3.97 1.65 2.07
CA GLY A 68 5.25 1.11 2.49
C GLY A 68 5.16 -0.29 3.08
N LEU A 69 6.32 -0.88 3.33
CA LEU A 69 6.43 -2.21 3.91
C LEU A 69 6.56 -2.14 5.44
N LEU A 70 6.07 -3.18 6.12
CA LEU A 70 6.32 -3.38 7.54
C LEU A 70 7.82 -3.67 7.77
N ARG A 71 8.33 -3.20 8.90
CA ARG A 71 9.64 -3.60 9.43
C ARG A 71 9.47 -4.80 10.36
N ASP A 72 10.56 -5.49 10.65
CA ASP A 72 10.53 -6.64 11.57
C ASP A 72 10.01 -6.20 12.96
N GLY A 73 9.05 -6.95 13.47
CA GLY A 73 8.40 -6.69 14.77
C GLY A 73 7.40 -5.53 14.77
N GLU A 74 7.20 -4.83 13.64
CA GLU A 74 6.30 -3.69 13.54
C GLU A 74 4.85 -4.14 13.31
N THR A 75 3.92 -3.58 14.06
CA THR A 75 2.48 -3.77 13.78
C THR A 75 2.04 -2.94 12.58
N PRO A 76 0.98 -3.34 11.86
CA PRO A 76 0.50 -2.57 10.70
C PRO A 76 0.13 -1.11 11.01
N VAL A 77 -0.41 -0.81 12.20
CA VAL A 77 -0.75 0.57 12.57
C VAL A 77 0.50 1.41 12.89
N GLU A 78 1.52 0.82 13.47
CA GLU A 78 2.82 1.49 13.68
C GLU A 78 3.50 1.80 12.35
N ALA A 79 3.47 0.84 11.40
CA ALA A 79 3.94 1.05 10.04
C ALA A 79 3.19 2.20 9.36
N ALA A 80 1.84 2.26 9.48
CA ALA A 80 1.04 3.35 8.92
C ALA A 80 1.48 4.71 9.46
N LYS A 81 1.65 4.82 10.78
CA LYS A 81 2.11 6.07 11.44
C LYS A 81 3.51 6.48 10.99
N ARG A 82 4.43 5.54 10.92
CA ARG A 82 5.80 5.76 10.47
C ARG A 82 5.85 6.19 9.00
N ILE A 83 5.22 5.41 8.13
CA ILE A 83 5.26 5.64 6.67
C ILE A 83 4.74 7.04 6.33
N ILE A 84 3.55 7.41 6.83
CA ILE A 84 2.97 8.71 6.51
C ILE A 84 3.82 9.86 7.06
N LYS A 85 4.39 9.71 8.25
CA LYS A 85 5.29 10.69 8.84
C LYS A 85 6.58 10.84 8.04
N GLU A 86 7.23 9.72 7.68
CA GLU A 86 8.49 9.73 6.91
C GLU A 86 8.30 10.32 5.51
N GLN A 87 7.19 10.00 4.84
CA GLN A 87 6.95 10.43 3.46
C GLN A 87 6.43 11.86 3.35
N THR A 88 5.54 12.29 4.25
CA THR A 88 4.83 13.57 4.11
C THR A 88 5.21 14.61 5.16
N GLY A 89 5.81 14.20 6.27
CA GLY A 89 6.02 15.04 7.44
C GLY A 89 4.76 15.28 8.26
N TYR A 90 3.61 14.71 7.89
CA TYR A 90 2.39 14.84 8.67
C TYR A 90 2.24 13.69 9.68
N VAL A 91 1.57 14.02 10.80
CA VAL A 91 1.05 13.04 11.76
C VAL A 91 -0.45 13.15 11.79
N PHE A 92 -1.11 12.03 11.95
CA PHE A 92 -2.55 11.93 12.12
C PHE A 92 -2.87 11.41 13.53
N GLY A 93 -3.99 11.85 14.11
CA GLY A 93 -4.40 11.45 15.46
C GLY A 93 -5.12 10.10 15.46
N ASN A 94 -5.84 9.78 14.40
CA ASN A 94 -6.70 8.59 14.31
C ASN A 94 -6.31 7.72 13.12
N TYR A 95 -6.22 6.40 13.36
CA TYR A 95 -5.93 5.38 12.34
C TYR A 95 -6.93 4.23 12.48
N THR A 96 -7.76 4.02 11.47
CA THR A 96 -8.75 2.94 11.43
C THR A 96 -8.42 1.96 10.32
N LEU A 97 -8.29 0.67 10.66
CA LEU A 97 -8.15 -0.38 9.64
C LEU A 97 -9.42 -0.43 8.79
N MET A 98 -9.30 -0.20 7.50
CA MET A 98 -10.42 -0.21 6.56
C MET A 98 -10.64 -1.57 5.93
N MET A 99 -9.57 -2.17 5.41
CA MET A 99 -9.62 -3.50 4.81
C MET A 99 -8.22 -4.13 4.80
N LYS A 100 -8.19 -5.42 4.50
CA LYS A 100 -6.97 -6.21 4.32
C LYS A 100 -7.11 -7.05 3.06
N THR A 101 -6.08 -7.04 2.22
CA THR A 101 -6.05 -7.76 0.95
C THR A 101 -4.78 -8.58 0.80
N PHE A 102 -4.74 -9.48 -0.17
CA PHE A 102 -3.49 -10.03 -0.68
C PHE A 102 -3.01 -9.19 -1.85
N MET A 103 -1.71 -8.93 -1.92
CA MET A 103 -1.12 -8.11 -2.99
C MET A 103 -1.27 -8.78 -4.37
N ASN A 104 -0.92 -10.06 -4.44
CA ASN A 104 -1.09 -10.90 -5.63
C ASN A 104 -1.11 -12.37 -5.18
N PRO A 105 -2.29 -12.96 -4.88
CA PRO A 105 -2.41 -14.32 -4.33
C PRO A 105 -1.93 -15.42 -5.29
N TYR A 106 -1.72 -15.10 -6.56
CA TYR A 106 -1.16 -16.04 -7.53
C TYR A 106 0.31 -16.35 -7.25
N ILE A 107 1.07 -15.40 -6.72
CA ILE A 107 2.54 -15.55 -6.59
C ILE A 107 3.07 -15.22 -5.18
N THR A 108 2.29 -14.58 -4.31
CA THR A 108 2.76 -14.16 -2.99
C THR A 108 1.69 -14.26 -1.91
N THR A 109 2.12 -14.50 -0.68
CA THR A 109 1.28 -14.43 0.52
C THR A 109 1.28 -13.05 1.17
N GLN A 110 1.97 -12.08 0.57
CA GLN A 110 2.07 -10.71 1.08
C GLN A 110 0.69 -10.08 1.22
N LYS A 111 0.41 -9.52 2.38
CA LYS A 111 -0.83 -8.80 2.69
C LYS A 111 -0.62 -7.30 2.57
N ASP A 112 -1.66 -6.58 2.21
CA ASP A 112 -1.73 -5.13 2.30
C ASP A 112 -2.84 -4.74 3.29
N TYR A 113 -2.49 -3.90 4.28
CA TYR A 113 -3.38 -3.35 5.29
C TYR A 113 -3.71 -1.92 4.93
N PHE A 114 -4.98 -1.64 4.64
CA PHE A 114 -5.43 -0.30 4.29
C PHE A 114 -5.92 0.44 5.53
N TYR A 115 -5.27 1.54 5.86
CA TYR A 115 -5.65 2.40 6.98
C TYR A 115 -6.23 3.73 6.50
N ILE A 116 -7.34 4.14 7.09
CA ILE A 116 -7.81 5.52 7.04
C ILE A 116 -7.09 6.28 8.14
N ALA A 117 -6.43 7.40 7.79
CA ALA A 117 -5.77 8.29 8.74
C ALA A 117 -6.45 9.67 8.73
N LYS A 118 -6.97 10.09 9.89
CA LYS A 118 -7.69 11.36 10.10
C LYS A 118 -7.05 12.21 11.19
N GLU A 119 -7.54 13.42 11.39
CA GLU A 119 -7.07 14.38 12.39
C GLU A 119 -5.61 14.79 12.13
N LYS A 120 -5.37 15.35 10.95
CA LYS A 120 -4.04 15.80 10.54
C LYS A 120 -3.47 16.83 11.52
N LYS A 121 -2.26 16.58 12.00
CA LYS A 121 -1.44 17.51 12.78
C LYS A 121 -0.22 17.92 11.97
N ALA A 122 0.11 19.20 11.88
CA ALA A 122 1.29 19.67 11.17
C ALA A 122 2.57 19.29 11.92
N ILE A 123 3.60 18.82 11.19
CA ILE A 123 4.96 18.68 11.71
C ILE A 123 5.92 19.51 10.87
N LYS A 124 7.00 20.00 11.50
CA LYS A 124 7.99 20.92 10.88
C LYS A 124 9.05 20.26 9.99
N THR A 125 9.11 18.95 9.86
CA THR A 125 10.20 18.29 9.12
C THR A 125 9.69 17.36 8.03
N THR A 126 9.94 17.74 6.78
CA THR A 126 9.75 16.86 5.61
C THR A 126 11.10 16.43 5.09
N ARG A 127 11.41 15.15 5.10
CA ARG A 127 12.51 14.60 4.32
C ARG A 127 11.94 14.21 2.95
N ARG A 128 12.27 14.95 1.92
CA ARG A 128 11.87 14.63 0.54
C ARG A 128 13.07 13.98 -0.16
N ASP A 129 12.84 12.80 -0.73
CA ASP A 129 13.85 12.08 -1.53
C ASP A 129 14.01 12.64 -2.96
N GLY A 130 13.26 13.66 -3.31
CA GLY A 130 13.24 14.25 -4.66
C GLY A 130 12.51 13.41 -5.72
N MET A 131 12.11 12.19 -5.38
CA MET A 131 11.43 11.26 -6.30
C MET A 131 9.90 11.27 -6.18
N SER A 132 9.37 12.01 -5.21
CA SER A 132 7.93 12.06 -4.96
C SER A 132 7.44 13.43 -4.54
N SER A 133 6.16 13.69 -4.81
CA SER A 133 5.42 14.87 -4.34
C SER A 133 4.02 14.45 -3.89
N PHE A 134 3.52 15.15 -2.85
CA PHE A 134 2.19 14.89 -2.29
C PHE A 134 1.27 16.07 -2.55
N THR A 135 0.01 15.75 -2.92
CA THR A 135 -1.05 16.72 -3.15
C THR A 135 -2.36 16.18 -2.56
N ALA A 136 -3.15 17.05 -1.93
CA ALA A 136 -4.51 16.72 -1.54
C ALA A 136 -5.41 16.73 -2.80
N VAL A 137 -6.13 15.65 -3.04
CA VAL A 137 -7.03 15.49 -4.19
C VAL A 137 -8.41 15.10 -3.70
N LYS A 138 -9.46 15.82 -4.15
CA LYS A 138 -10.84 15.55 -3.77
C LYS A 138 -11.32 14.19 -4.28
N PHE A 139 -12.24 13.57 -3.56
CA PHE A 139 -12.76 12.23 -3.89
C PHE A 139 -13.39 12.15 -5.28
N ASP A 140 -14.15 13.18 -5.71
CA ASP A 140 -14.74 13.18 -7.04
C ASP A 140 -13.69 13.22 -8.16
N ALA A 141 -12.63 14.01 -7.96
CA ALA A 141 -11.52 14.04 -8.90
C ALA A 141 -10.75 12.70 -8.91
N LEU A 142 -10.59 12.05 -7.75
CA LEU A 142 -9.97 10.71 -7.69
C LEU A 142 -10.82 9.66 -8.39
N ARG A 143 -12.14 9.72 -8.25
CA ARG A 143 -13.06 8.85 -8.98
C ARG A 143 -12.89 9.02 -10.49
N ASP A 144 -12.95 10.25 -11.00
CA ASP A 144 -12.73 10.57 -12.41
C ASP A 144 -11.37 10.06 -12.92
N MET A 145 -10.31 10.25 -12.13
CA MET A 145 -8.97 9.75 -12.48
C MET A 145 -8.90 8.22 -12.55
N VAL A 146 -9.66 7.49 -11.73
CA VAL A 146 -9.75 6.02 -11.79
C VAL A 146 -10.58 5.61 -13.02
N GLU A 147 -11.75 6.20 -13.23
CA GLU A 147 -12.67 5.89 -14.35
C GLU A 147 -12.01 6.14 -15.71
N ARG A 148 -11.22 7.21 -15.84
CA ARG A 148 -10.42 7.50 -17.04
C ARG A 148 -9.13 6.69 -17.15
N ASN A 149 -8.91 5.73 -16.24
CA ASN A 149 -7.70 4.91 -16.22
C ASN A 149 -6.40 5.73 -16.15
N TYR A 150 -6.43 6.90 -15.51
CA TYR A 150 -5.25 7.70 -15.24
C TYR A 150 -4.45 7.12 -14.07
N ILE A 151 -5.12 6.68 -13.00
CA ILE A 151 -4.53 5.92 -11.91
C ILE A 151 -4.44 4.45 -12.34
N LYS A 152 -3.22 3.89 -12.25
CA LYS A 152 -2.93 2.50 -12.66
C LYS A 152 -2.41 1.64 -11.52
N ASP A 153 -2.20 2.22 -10.37
CA ASP A 153 -1.80 1.48 -9.18
C ASP A 153 -3.03 0.79 -8.55
N ASN A 154 -3.00 -0.54 -8.53
CA ASN A 154 -4.12 -1.36 -8.07
C ASN A 154 -4.54 -1.07 -6.62
N LYS A 155 -3.57 -0.80 -5.73
CA LYS A 155 -3.83 -0.47 -4.33
C LYS A 155 -4.59 0.85 -4.22
N THR A 156 -4.17 1.83 -4.99
CA THR A 156 -4.83 3.14 -5.03
C THR A 156 -6.25 3.02 -5.56
N ILE A 157 -6.44 2.30 -6.68
CA ILE A 157 -7.78 2.05 -7.25
C ILE A 157 -8.66 1.35 -6.22
N ALA A 158 -8.19 0.24 -5.64
CA ALA A 158 -8.95 -0.52 -4.65
C ALA A 158 -9.30 0.33 -3.42
N GLY A 159 -8.33 1.05 -2.85
CA GLY A 159 -8.53 1.88 -1.66
C GLY A 159 -9.53 3.01 -1.89
N VAL A 160 -9.37 3.75 -2.99
CA VAL A 160 -10.25 4.88 -3.34
C VAL A 160 -11.68 4.40 -3.59
N LEU A 161 -11.87 3.40 -4.47
CA LEU A 161 -13.21 2.91 -4.80
C LEU A 161 -13.90 2.24 -3.63
N TYR A 162 -13.18 1.46 -2.82
CA TYR A 162 -13.74 0.87 -1.61
C TYR A 162 -14.21 1.94 -0.62
N TYR A 163 -13.39 2.97 -0.39
CA TYR A 163 -13.76 4.08 0.49
C TYR A 163 -15.02 4.79 -0.01
N ILE A 164 -15.05 5.18 -1.28
CA ILE A 164 -16.20 5.87 -1.88
C ILE A 164 -17.47 5.01 -1.77
N SER A 165 -17.38 3.73 -2.14
CA SER A 165 -18.55 2.83 -2.12
C SER A 165 -19.06 2.51 -0.73
N THR A 166 -18.20 2.54 0.28
CA THR A 166 -18.56 2.09 1.65
C THR A 166 -18.89 3.25 2.58
N PHE A 167 -18.15 4.35 2.50
CA PHE A 167 -18.21 5.44 3.47
C PHE A 167 -18.82 6.74 2.91
N MET A 168 -18.96 6.87 1.59
CA MET A 168 -19.54 8.05 0.93
C MET A 168 -20.92 7.75 0.31
N LYS A 169 -21.55 6.64 0.69
CA LYS A 169 -22.95 6.41 0.27
C LYS A 169 -23.84 7.50 0.84
N LYS A 170 -24.51 8.22 -0.05
CA LYS A 170 -25.65 9.10 0.28
C LYS A 170 -26.85 8.27 0.67
#